data_923a29417350859ad64764495b207d29
#
_entry.id   923a29417350859ad64764495b207d29
#
_cell.length_a   1.000
_cell.length_b   1.000
_cell.length_c   1.000
_cell.angle_alpha   90.00
_cell.angle_beta   90.00
_cell.angle_gamma   90.00
#
_symmetry.space_group_name_H-M   'P 1'
#
loop_
_entity.id
_entity.type
_entity.pdbx_description
1 polymer ?
#
loop_
_entity_poly.entity_id
_entity_poly.type
_entity_poly.pdbx_seq_one_letter_code
_entity_poly.pdbx_strand_id
1 'polypeptide(L)'
;MNAPQNANNPASVGPYRCGPGEPLLLIAGPCVLESKSLAIEIAETLLAELGPLDVQLVFKASFDKANRTRLDAFRGPGLDQGLEILQEVHQQTGLPVT
;
A
#
# COMPACT_ATOMS: atom_id res chain seq x y z
N MET A 1 -19.20 -12.68 25.42
CA MET A 1 -18.75 -12.12 24.22
C MET A 1 -19.27 -10.74 24.07
N ASN A 2 -18.45 -9.94 23.61
CA ASN A 2 -18.86 -8.65 23.33
C ASN A 2 -19.74 -8.62 22.17
N ALA A 3 -20.62 -7.75 22.17
CA ALA A 3 -21.23 -7.37 20.97
C ALA A 3 -20.14 -7.16 19.99
N PRO A 4 -20.30 -7.63 18.79
CA PRO A 4 -19.34 -7.29 17.79
C PRO A 4 -19.15 -5.81 17.90
N GLN A 5 -17.93 -5.42 17.87
CA GLN A 5 -17.63 -4.07 17.75
C GLN A 5 -18.59 -3.50 16.82
N ASN A 6 -19.23 -2.56 17.29
CA ASN A 6 -20.14 -1.89 16.56
C ASN A 6 -19.81 -1.92 15.12
N ALA A 7 -20.61 -2.49 14.31
CA ALA A 7 -20.41 -2.53 12.87
C ALA A 7 -20.34 -1.14 12.27
N ASN A 8 -20.75 -0.13 13.02
CA ASN A 8 -20.70 1.26 12.58
C ASN A 8 -19.43 1.98 12.99
N ASN A 9 -18.61 1.35 13.85
CA ASN A 9 -17.34 1.97 14.24
C ASN A 9 -16.31 1.69 13.17
N PRO A 10 -15.71 2.72 12.59
CA PRO A 10 -14.67 2.51 11.59
C PRO A 10 -13.41 1.93 12.20
N ALA A 11 -12.75 1.09 11.44
CA ALA A 11 -11.42 0.62 11.79
C ALA A 11 -10.39 1.69 11.44
N SER A 12 -9.32 1.76 12.22
CA SER A 12 -8.22 2.67 11.92
C SER A 12 -7.17 1.96 11.08
N VAL A 13 -6.72 2.61 10.01
CA VAL A 13 -5.67 2.11 9.14
C VAL A 13 -4.70 3.25 8.95
N GLY A 14 -3.65 3.32 9.80
CA GLY A 14 -2.78 4.47 9.84
C GLY A 14 -3.59 5.73 10.13
N PRO A 15 -3.47 6.77 9.29
CA PRO A 15 -4.23 8.00 9.47
C PRO A 15 -5.65 7.90 8.93
N TYR A 16 -6.04 6.77 8.35
CA TYR A 16 -7.32 6.61 7.67
C TYR A 16 -8.31 5.85 8.54
N ARG A 17 -9.59 5.97 8.17
CA ARG A 17 -10.66 5.22 8.82
C ARG A 17 -11.42 4.45 7.75
N CYS A 18 -11.72 3.19 8.03
CA CYS A 18 -12.41 2.32 7.09
C CYS A 18 -13.71 1.84 7.74
N GLY A 19 -14.83 2.13 7.13
CA GLY A 19 -16.13 1.73 7.66
C GLY A 19 -17.27 2.49 7.01
N PRO A 20 -18.49 2.26 7.48
CA PRO A 20 -19.66 2.95 6.92
C PRO A 20 -19.53 4.46 7.06
N GLY A 21 -19.81 5.18 6.00
CA GLY A 21 -19.73 6.64 6.00
C GLY A 21 -18.36 7.21 5.76
N GLU A 22 -17.32 6.38 5.76
CA GLU A 22 -15.96 6.83 5.48
C GLU A 22 -15.65 6.69 4.00
N PRO A 23 -14.69 7.47 3.48
CA PRO A 23 -14.28 7.30 2.09
C PRO A 23 -13.73 5.91 1.83
N LEU A 24 -13.82 5.46 0.58
CA LEU A 24 -13.31 4.17 0.19
C LEU A 24 -11.82 4.06 0.51
N LEU A 25 -11.42 3.00 1.20
CA LEU A 25 -10.02 2.69 1.42
C LEU A 25 -9.53 1.86 0.26
N LEU A 26 -8.51 2.34 -0.42
CA LEU A 26 -7.92 1.64 -1.56
C LEU A 26 -6.48 1.30 -1.25
N ILE A 27 -6.16 0.02 -1.32
CA ILE A 27 -4.82 -0.49 -1.13
C ILE A 27 -4.31 -0.92 -2.50
N ALA A 28 -3.34 -0.21 -3.02
CA ALA A 28 -2.90 -0.41 -4.41
C ALA A 28 -1.40 -0.20 -4.56
N GLY A 29 -0.81 -0.89 -5.52
CA GLY A 29 0.59 -0.76 -5.84
C GLY A 29 1.07 -1.93 -6.68
N PRO A 30 2.36 -1.98 -6.99
CA PRO A 30 2.90 -3.06 -7.81
C PRO A 30 2.88 -4.38 -7.06
N CYS A 31 2.81 -5.47 -7.83
CA CYS A 31 2.81 -6.81 -7.26
C CYS A 31 4.07 -7.08 -6.47
N VAL A 32 5.21 -6.57 -6.94
CA VAL A 32 6.50 -6.73 -6.28
C VAL A 32 7.34 -5.48 -6.52
N LEU A 33 8.17 -5.14 -5.54
CA LEU A 33 9.11 -4.02 -5.69
C LEU A 33 10.22 -4.44 -6.65
N GLU A 34 10.43 -3.66 -7.72
CA GLU A 34 11.50 -3.93 -8.67
C GLU A 34 12.63 -2.94 -8.52
N SER A 35 12.32 -1.67 -8.31
CA SER A 35 13.32 -0.65 -8.05
C SER A 35 12.68 0.48 -7.27
N LYS A 36 13.51 1.26 -6.60
CA LYS A 36 13.02 2.40 -5.85
C LYS A 36 12.38 3.43 -6.78
N SER A 37 13.04 3.73 -7.90
CA SER A 37 12.52 4.75 -8.81
C SER A 37 11.18 4.34 -9.41
N LEU A 38 11.01 3.07 -9.76
CA LEU A 38 9.74 2.60 -10.30
C LEU A 38 8.65 2.64 -9.23
N ALA A 39 8.98 2.26 -7.99
CA ALA A 39 8.02 2.30 -6.89
C ALA A 39 7.52 3.72 -6.66
N ILE A 40 8.43 4.69 -6.64
CA ILE A 40 8.07 6.10 -6.46
C ILE A 40 7.21 6.58 -7.63
N GLU A 41 7.57 6.22 -8.86
CA GLU A 41 6.82 6.61 -10.03
C GLU A 41 5.38 6.08 -9.97
N ILE A 42 5.22 4.81 -9.60
CA ILE A 42 3.90 4.20 -9.47
C ILE A 42 3.10 4.91 -8.38
N ALA A 43 3.73 5.15 -7.22
CA ALA A 43 3.05 5.81 -6.11
C ALA A 43 2.62 7.23 -6.49
N GLU A 44 3.48 7.97 -7.16
CA GLU A 44 3.14 9.32 -7.60
C GLU A 44 2.03 9.33 -8.64
N THR A 45 2.03 8.35 -9.54
CA THR A 45 0.97 8.21 -10.53
C THR A 45 -0.37 7.90 -9.85
N LEU A 46 -0.36 6.96 -8.89
CA LEU A 46 -1.57 6.63 -8.13
C LEU A 46 -2.09 7.86 -7.39
N LEU A 47 -1.19 8.60 -6.77
CA LEU A 47 -1.58 9.80 -6.03
C LEU A 47 -2.18 10.86 -6.95
N ALA A 48 -1.58 11.06 -8.12
CA ALA A 48 -2.07 12.05 -9.09
C ALA A 48 -3.44 11.67 -9.64
N GLU A 49 -3.63 10.39 -9.96
CA GLU A 49 -4.87 9.92 -10.56
C GLU A 49 -6.00 9.77 -9.56
N LEU A 50 -5.69 9.34 -8.34
CA LEU A 50 -6.70 9.02 -7.33
C LEU A 50 -6.87 10.14 -6.31
N GLY A 51 -5.88 11.03 -6.16
CA GLY A 51 -5.96 12.11 -5.20
C GLY A 51 -7.18 13.00 -5.33
N PRO A 52 -7.62 13.34 -6.57
CA PRO A 52 -8.84 14.14 -6.71
C PRO A 52 -10.13 13.42 -6.33
N LEU A 53 -10.07 12.10 -6.18
CA LEU A 53 -11.23 11.31 -5.81
C LEU A 53 -11.35 11.21 -4.30
N ASP A 54 -12.55 10.91 -3.82
CA ASP A 54 -12.81 10.76 -2.40
C ASP A 54 -12.42 9.35 -1.97
N VAL A 55 -11.11 9.05 -1.98
CA VAL A 55 -10.57 7.75 -1.58
C VAL A 55 -9.42 7.95 -0.62
N GLN A 56 -9.19 6.93 0.21
CA GLN A 56 -8.06 6.87 1.13
C GLN A 56 -7.08 5.87 0.55
N LEU A 57 -5.93 6.32 0.08
CA LEU A 57 -4.98 5.49 -0.65
C LEU A 57 -3.85 5.01 0.25
N VAL A 58 -3.62 3.70 0.26
CA VAL A 58 -2.46 3.06 0.89
C VAL A 58 -1.64 2.43 -0.23
N PHE A 59 -0.35 2.75 -0.29
CA PHE A 59 0.54 2.14 -1.27
C PHE A 59 1.00 0.78 -0.76
N LYS A 60 0.81 -0.25 -1.57
CA LYS A 60 1.17 -1.62 -1.21
C LYS A 60 2.12 -2.21 -2.23
N ALA A 61 3.17 -2.89 -1.76
CA ALA A 61 4.03 -3.67 -2.64
C ALA A 61 4.71 -4.79 -1.83
N SER A 62 4.96 -5.91 -2.49
CA SER A 62 5.64 -7.03 -1.84
C SER A 62 7.14 -6.92 -2.02
N PHE A 63 7.88 -7.26 -0.99
CA PHE A 63 9.34 -7.32 -1.08
C PHE A 63 9.82 -8.72 -1.49
N ASP A 64 8.94 -9.72 -1.49
CA ASP A 64 9.27 -11.07 -1.90
C ASP A 64 8.02 -11.76 -2.45
N LYS A 65 8.12 -12.25 -3.69
CA LYS A 65 7.06 -13.02 -4.35
C LYS A 65 7.40 -14.48 -4.34
N ALA A 66 7.28 -15.12 -3.19
CA ALA A 66 7.61 -16.53 -3.02
C ALA A 66 6.70 -17.46 -3.82
N ASN A 67 5.55 -16.98 -4.28
CA ASN A 67 4.59 -17.79 -5.02
C ASN A 67 4.82 -17.78 -6.54
N ARG A 68 5.97 -17.32 -7.00
CA ARG A 68 6.32 -17.40 -8.42
C ARG A 68 6.50 -18.85 -8.82
N THR A 69 6.01 -19.19 -10.02
CA THR A 69 6.07 -20.58 -10.52
C THR A 69 7.41 -20.91 -11.16
N ARG A 70 8.17 -19.91 -11.58
CA ARG A 70 9.48 -20.13 -12.20
C ARG A 70 10.56 -19.84 -11.18
N LEU A 71 11.57 -20.72 -11.13
CA LEU A 71 12.68 -20.53 -10.20
C LEU A 71 13.51 -19.28 -10.50
N ASP A 72 13.58 -18.90 -11.78
CA ASP A 72 14.36 -17.73 -12.20
C ASP A 72 13.52 -16.46 -12.26
N ALA A 73 12.26 -16.50 -11.85
CA ALA A 73 11.43 -15.30 -11.83
C ALA A 73 11.90 -14.37 -10.73
N PHE A 74 11.86 -13.06 -11.01
CA PHE A 74 12.24 -12.06 -10.02
C PHE A 74 11.25 -12.10 -8.86
N ARG A 75 11.77 -12.25 -7.65
CA ARG A 75 10.94 -12.36 -6.44
C ARG A 75 10.87 -11.07 -5.64
N GLY A 76 11.75 -10.13 -5.88
CA GLY A 76 11.78 -8.89 -5.14
C GLY A 76 13.12 -8.66 -4.44
N PRO A 77 13.28 -7.49 -3.83
CA PRO A 77 14.56 -7.09 -3.26
C PRO A 77 14.85 -7.70 -1.89
N GLY A 78 13.89 -8.36 -1.26
CA GLY A 78 14.04 -8.86 0.10
C GLY A 78 13.63 -7.82 1.14
N LEU A 79 13.63 -8.24 2.40
CA LEU A 79 13.04 -7.46 3.48
C LEU A 79 13.72 -6.10 3.69
N ASP A 80 15.03 -6.09 3.86
CA ASP A 80 15.71 -4.85 4.22
C ASP A 80 15.60 -3.80 3.14
N GLN A 81 15.91 -4.16 1.91
CA GLN A 81 15.82 -3.24 0.80
C GLN A 81 14.37 -2.86 0.50
N GLY A 82 13.45 -3.81 0.67
CA GLY A 82 12.04 -3.53 0.48
C GLY A 82 11.51 -2.49 1.47
N LEU A 83 11.91 -2.59 2.73
CA LEU A 83 11.51 -1.62 3.73
C LEU A 83 12.08 -0.24 3.44
N GLU A 84 13.32 -0.17 2.95
CA GLU A 84 13.92 1.10 2.55
C GLU A 84 13.15 1.75 1.41
N ILE A 85 12.75 0.95 0.42
CA ILE A 85 11.99 1.47 -0.72
C ILE A 85 10.62 1.98 -0.25
N LEU A 86 9.93 1.22 0.59
CA LEU A 86 8.62 1.63 1.11
C LEU A 86 8.74 2.90 1.95
N GLN A 87 9.79 3.01 2.75
CA GLN A 87 10.03 4.22 3.53
C GLN A 87 10.24 5.43 2.62
N GLU A 88 10.99 5.25 1.54
CA GLU A 88 11.23 6.32 0.59
C GLU A 88 9.94 6.75 -0.11
N VAL A 89 9.09 5.79 -0.48
CA VAL A 89 7.79 6.09 -1.06
C VAL A 89 6.96 6.93 -0.08
N HIS A 90 6.93 6.53 1.17
CA HIS A 90 6.19 7.28 2.20
C HIS A 90 6.74 8.70 2.34
N GLN A 91 8.06 8.85 2.40
CA GLN A 91 8.69 10.16 2.57
C GLN A 91 8.41 11.08 1.39
N GLN A 92 8.41 10.54 0.18
CA GLN A 92 8.25 11.35 -1.01
C GLN A 92 6.80 11.69 -1.34
N THR A 93 5.87 10.82 -1.00
CA THR A 93 4.46 10.99 -1.38
C THR A 93 3.55 11.32 -0.20
N GLY A 94 3.99 11.03 1.02
CA GLY A 94 3.12 11.14 2.20
C GLY A 94 2.14 10.00 2.35
N LEU A 95 2.08 9.07 1.40
CA LEU A 95 1.12 7.97 1.46
C LEU A 95 1.50 6.97 2.54
N PRO A 96 0.52 6.43 3.30
CA PRO A 96 0.77 5.24 4.11
C PRO A 96 1.18 4.08 3.20
N VAL A 97 2.04 3.22 3.71
CA VAL A 97 2.58 2.10 2.93
C VAL A 97 2.38 0.79 3.68
N THR A 98 2.34 -0.32 2.93
CA THR A 98 2.21 -1.65 3.49
C THR A 98 2.83 -2.71 2.57
#